data_748eccdbb2a169f009441e27c8669328
#
_entry.id   748eccdbb2a169f009441e27c8669328
#
_cell.length_a   1.000
_cell.length_b   1.000
_cell.length_c   1.000
_cell.angle_alpha   90.00
_cell.angle_beta   90.00
_cell.angle_gamma   90.00
#
_symmetry.space_group_name_H-M   'P 1'
#
loop_
_entity.id
_entity.type
_entity.pdbx_description
1 polymer ?
#
loop_
_entity_poly.entity_id
_entity_poly.type
_entity_poly.pdbx_seq_one_letter_code
_entity_poly.pdbx_strand_id
1 'polypeptide(L)'
;TGVMGVVLNPLRQVTQTVSKQAERLVTAFTNQTSYQTENDRLKEENAALKNKLLDYEDTKQQLTELEKFMGIKKEHADYVLSDPCSIIGYVTNDPFHSFIINKGSDDGIELQDPVVTAEGIVGIISNVSNTYSTVETICSPKLSIGAMSATGSDTGILEGEISLAADYQ
;
A
#
# COMPACT_ATOMS: atom_id res chain seq x y z
N THR A 1 11.51 82.77 -32.65
CA THR A 1 11.27 81.34 -32.98
C THR A 1 12.14 80.37 -32.10
N GLY A 2 12.47 80.71 -30.87
CA GLY A 2 13.37 79.87 -30.04
C GLY A 2 12.84 79.42 -28.68
N VAL A 3 11.63 79.85 -28.28
CA VAL A 3 11.13 79.63 -26.90
C VAL A 3 10.28 78.37 -26.80
N MET A 4 9.70 77.90 -27.89
CA MET A 4 8.81 76.73 -27.89
C MET A 4 9.56 75.37 -27.84
N GLY A 5 10.83 75.31 -28.18
CA GLY A 5 11.66 74.10 -28.14
C GLY A 5 12.21 73.75 -26.79
N VAL A 6 12.38 74.76 -25.90
CA VAL A 6 12.99 74.52 -24.56
C VAL A 6 11.98 73.96 -23.56
N VAL A 7 10.67 74.20 -23.72
CA VAL A 7 9.60 73.75 -22.82
C VAL A 7 9.09 72.34 -23.21
N LEU A 8 9.17 71.95 -24.49
CA LEU A 8 8.68 70.66 -24.99
C LEU A 8 9.65 69.48 -24.77
N ASN A 9 10.95 69.74 -24.62
CA ASN A 9 11.93 68.70 -24.46
C ASN A 9 11.90 68.00 -23.10
N PRO A 10 11.70 68.69 -21.96
CA PRO A 10 11.61 67.98 -20.66
C PRO A 10 10.32 67.14 -20.53
N LEU A 11 9.22 67.58 -21.16
CA LEU A 11 7.96 66.81 -21.14
C LEU A 11 8.08 65.45 -21.89
N ARG A 12 8.82 65.39 -22.97
CA ARG A 12 9.05 64.15 -23.72
C ARG A 12 9.96 63.17 -22.95
N GLN A 13 10.92 63.66 -22.18
CA GLN A 13 11.77 62.83 -21.34
C GLN A 13 11.04 62.24 -20.16
N VAL A 14 10.13 62.99 -19.55
CA VAL A 14 9.33 62.50 -18.41
C VAL A 14 8.35 61.42 -18.86
N THR A 15 7.68 61.57 -20.00
CA THR A 15 6.76 60.58 -20.54
C THR A 15 7.50 59.26 -20.91
N GLN A 16 8.69 59.35 -21.47
CA GLN A 16 9.48 58.12 -21.80
C GLN A 16 10.00 57.38 -20.55
N THR A 17 10.32 58.13 -19.49
CA THR A 17 10.80 57.52 -18.23
C THR A 17 9.67 56.84 -17.49
N VAL A 18 8.48 57.43 -17.45
CA VAL A 18 7.31 56.84 -16.80
C VAL A 18 6.82 55.59 -17.56
N SER A 19 6.84 55.58 -18.88
CA SER A 19 6.46 54.42 -19.71
C SER A 19 7.42 53.24 -19.45
N LYS A 20 8.72 53.49 -19.41
CA LYS A 20 9.73 52.40 -19.13
C LYS A 20 9.64 51.83 -17.72
N GLN A 21 9.27 52.65 -16.72
CA GLN A 21 9.05 52.16 -15.36
C GLN A 21 7.73 51.39 -15.25
N ALA A 22 6.68 51.80 -15.94
CA ALA A 22 5.43 51.06 -15.97
C ALA A 22 5.57 49.69 -16.67
N GLU A 23 6.32 49.63 -17.78
CA GLU A 23 6.63 48.35 -18.47
C GLU A 23 7.44 47.39 -17.58
N ARG A 24 8.39 47.91 -16.81
CA ARG A 24 9.17 47.06 -15.87
C ARG A 24 8.33 46.52 -14.75
N LEU A 25 7.39 47.28 -14.23
CA LEU A 25 6.45 46.84 -13.20
C LEU A 25 5.49 45.78 -13.76
N VAL A 26 4.90 46.02 -14.93
CA VAL A 26 4.02 45.06 -15.57
C VAL A 26 4.74 43.74 -15.88
N THR A 27 5.95 43.80 -16.42
CA THR A 27 6.76 42.55 -16.66
C THR A 27 7.16 41.85 -15.38
N ALA A 28 7.45 42.58 -14.31
CA ALA A 28 7.75 41.96 -13.00
C ALA A 28 6.52 41.26 -12.40
N PHE A 29 5.34 41.88 -12.49
CA PHE A 29 4.08 41.27 -12.02
C PHE A 29 3.65 40.04 -12.86
N THR A 30 3.76 40.14 -14.21
CA THR A 30 3.43 39.01 -15.09
C THR A 30 4.39 37.83 -14.89
N ASN A 31 5.67 38.07 -14.69
CA ASN A 31 6.64 37.01 -14.41
C ASN A 31 6.37 36.34 -13.05
N GLN A 32 6.03 37.10 -12.02
CA GLN A 32 5.76 36.56 -10.69
C GLN A 32 4.51 35.68 -10.68
N THR A 33 3.43 36.09 -11.37
CA THR A 33 2.23 35.25 -11.54
C THR A 33 2.52 34.00 -12.36
N SER A 34 3.32 34.12 -13.41
CA SER A 34 3.73 32.97 -14.23
C SER A 34 4.52 31.94 -13.43
N TYR A 35 5.48 32.36 -12.60
CA TYR A 35 6.24 31.44 -11.73
C TYR A 35 5.37 30.79 -10.65
N GLN A 36 4.42 31.50 -10.09
CA GLN A 36 3.46 30.93 -9.13
C GLN A 36 2.59 29.86 -9.79
N THR A 37 2.01 30.18 -10.95
CA THR A 37 1.18 29.23 -11.71
C THR A 37 1.96 27.99 -12.11
N GLU A 38 3.21 28.15 -12.56
CA GLU A 38 4.07 27.02 -12.90
C GLU A 38 4.48 26.19 -11.67
N ASN A 39 4.72 26.85 -10.53
CA ASN A 39 5.01 26.15 -9.28
C ASN A 39 3.81 25.33 -8.80
N ASP A 40 2.60 25.87 -8.91
CA ASP A 40 1.39 25.17 -8.53
C ASP A 40 1.09 24.01 -9.48
N ARG A 41 1.28 24.19 -10.79
CA ARG A 41 1.22 23.13 -11.80
C ARG A 41 2.20 21.99 -11.50
N LEU A 42 3.44 22.34 -11.18
CA LEU A 42 4.48 21.35 -10.83
C LEU A 42 4.17 20.62 -9.53
N LYS A 43 3.55 21.26 -8.56
CA LYS A 43 3.08 20.61 -7.32
C LYS A 43 1.96 19.61 -7.60
N GLU A 44 0.97 19.99 -8.43
CA GLU A 44 -0.11 19.10 -8.83
C GLU A 44 0.42 17.90 -9.62
N GLU A 45 1.33 18.14 -10.57
CA GLU A 45 1.97 17.07 -11.34
C GLU A 45 2.78 16.13 -10.43
N ASN A 46 3.51 16.69 -9.45
CA ASN A 46 4.25 15.89 -8.48
C ASN A 46 3.33 15.06 -7.60
N ALA A 47 2.19 15.60 -7.17
CA ALA A 47 1.18 14.87 -6.42
C ALA A 47 0.56 13.73 -7.26
N ALA A 48 0.23 14.01 -8.51
CA ALA A 48 -0.31 13.02 -9.44
C ALA A 48 0.69 11.90 -9.74
N LEU A 49 1.99 12.25 -9.91
CA LEU A 49 3.04 11.25 -10.11
C LEU A 49 3.27 10.39 -8.87
N LYS A 50 3.21 10.97 -7.67
CA LYS A 50 3.29 10.21 -6.42
C LYS A 50 2.13 9.23 -6.26
N ASN A 51 0.91 9.64 -6.58
CA ASN A 51 -0.24 8.74 -6.53
C ASN A 51 -0.09 7.59 -7.54
N LYS A 52 0.35 7.87 -8.77
CA LYS A 52 0.63 6.83 -9.76
C LYS A 52 1.74 5.87 -9.32
N LEU A 53 2.74 6.37 -8.59
CA LEU A 53 3.80 5.51 -8.05
C LEU A 53 3.24 4.56 -6.98
N LEU A 54 2.38 5.04 -6.08
CA LEU A 54 1.72 4.20 -5.08
C LEU A 54 0.85 3.12 -5.74
N ASP A 55 0.03 3.49 -6.72
CA ASP A 55 -0.80 2.55 -7.47
C ASP A 55 0.05 1.49 -8.20
N TYR A 56 1.20 1.91 -8.73
CA TYR A 56 2.15 0.98 -9.38
C TYR A 56 2.78 0.02 -8.38
N GLU A 57 3.19 0.51 -7.21
CA GLU A 57 3.76 -0.32 -6.14
C GLU A 57 2.74 -1.34 -5.64
N ASP A 58 1.49 -0.93 -5.40
CA ASP A 58 0.40 -1.81 -5.01
C ASP A 58 0.14 -2.90 -6.07
N THR A 59 0.07 -2.51 -7.35
CA THR A 59 -0.15 -3.46 -8.44
C THR A 59 1.00 -4.46 -8.56
N LYS A 60 2.23 -4.01 -8.38
CA LYS A 60 3.42 -4.86 -8.39
C LYS A 60 3.41 -5.87 -7.24
N GLN A 61 2.99 -5.42 -6.06
CA GLN A 61 2.86 -6.31 -4.89
C GLN A 61 1.79 -7.38 -5.14
N GLN A 62 0.60 -6.99 -5.64
CA GLN A 62 -0.46 -7.93 -6.00
C GLN A 62 0.00 -8.96 -7.04
N LEU A 63 0.77 -8.52 -8.06
CA LEU A 63 1.34 -9.43 -9.04
C LEU A 63 2.29 -10.43 -8.41
N THR A 64 3.17 -9.97 -7.52
CA THR A 64 4.12 -10.84 -6.81
C THR A 64 3.40 -11.86 -5.93
N GLU A 65 2.34 -11.46 -5.24
CA GLU A 65 1.51 -12.36 -4.44
C GLU A 65 0.79 -13.40 -5.31
N LEU A 66 0.27 -12.98 -6.46
CA LEU A 66 -0.36 -13.89 -7.41
C LEU A 66 0.64 -14.89 -8.00
N GLU A 67 1.85 -14.46 -8.34
CA GLU A 67 2.93 -15.34 -8.81
C GLU A 67 3.30 -16.39 -7.75
N LYS A 68 3.40 -15.99 -6.48
CA LYS A 68 3.62 -16.91 -5.35
C LYS A 68 2.48 -17.93 -5.23
N PHE A 69 1.23 -17.45 -5.28
CA PHE A 69 0.05 -18.32 -5.25
C PHE A 69 0.04 -19.34 -6.41
N MET A 70 0.36 -18.90 -7.62
CA MET A 70 0.46 -19.80 -8.78
C MET A 70 1.61 -20.81 -8.63
N GLY A 71 2.68 -20.44 -7.95
CA GLY A 71 3.77 -21.33 -7.57
C GLY A 71 3.31 -22.46 -6.67
N ILE A 72 2.56 -22.15 -5.61
CA ILE A 72 1.97 -23.16 -4.69
C ILE A 72 1.08 -24.13 -5.47
N LYS A 73 0.20 -23.64 -6.31
CA LYS A 73 -0.70 -24.45 -7.13
C LYS A 73 0.04 -25.37 -8.09
N LYS A 74 1.20 -24.96 -8.59
CA LYS A 74 2.02 -25.78 -9.48
C LYS A 74 2.78 -26.89 -8.74
N GLU A 75 3.25 -26.59 -7.53
CA GLU A 75 3.99 -27.55 -6.70
C GLU A 75 3.06 -28.58 -6.04
N HIS A 76 1.83 -28.19 -5.74
CA HIS A 76 0.80 -29.01 -5.08
C HIS A 76 -0.45 -29.12 -5.95
N ALA A 77 -0.31 -29.76 -7.09
CA ALA A 77 -1.40 -29.91 -8.09
C ALA A 77 -2.60 -30.75 -7.58
N ASP A 78 -2.42 -31.50 -6.51
CA ASP A 78 -3.42 -32.30 -5.82
C ASP A 78 -4.24 -31.50 -4.80
N TYR A 79 -3.81 -30.26 -4.45
CA TYR A 79 -4.55 -29.41 -3.52
C TYR A 79 -5.69 -28.69 -4.24
N VAL A 80 -6.87 -28.72 -3.62
CA VAL A 80 -7.99 -27.88 -4.02
C VAL A 80 -7.83 -26.54 -3.29
N LEU A 81 -7.23 -25.58 -3.98
CA LEU A 81 -7.04 -24.24 -3.43
C LEU A 81 -8.25 -23.36 -3.73
N SER A 82 -8.77 -22.69 -2.72
CA SER A 82 -9.72 -21.60 -2.90
C SER A 82 -9.04 -20.36 -3.49
N ASP A 83 -9.83 -19.36 -3.89
CA ASP A 83 -9.29 -18.07 -4.29
C ASP A 83 -8.51 -17.41 -3.13
N PRO A 84 -7.51 -16.59 -3.43
CA PRO A 84 -6.76 -15.87 -2.39
C PRO A 84 -7.67 -15.06 -1.48
N CYS A 85 -7.36 -15.05 -0.19
CA CYS A 85 -8.09 -14.29 0.82
C CYS A 85 -7.25 -13.14 1.39
N SER A 86 -7.91 -12.18 2.02
CA SER A 86 -7.28 -11.05 2.71
C SER A 86 -7.65 -11.04 4.18
N ILE A 87 -6.70 -10.66 5.03
CA ILE A 87 -6.96 -10.44 6.45
C ILE A 87 -7.75 -9.13 6.59
N ILE A 88 -8.94 -9.22 7.23
CA ILE A 88 -9.83 -8.07 7.47
C ILE A 88 -9.85 -7.64 8.93
N GLY A 89 -9.24 -8.40 9.83
CA GLY A 89 -9.16 -8.06 11.26
C GLY A 89 -8.41 -9.09 12.06
N TYR A 90 -8.19 -8.76 13.33
CA TYR A 90 -7.58 -9.64 14.31
C TYR A 90 -8.54 -9.88 15.48
N VAL A 91 -8.44 -11.07 16.09
CA VAL A 91 -9.25 -11.40 17.27
C VAL A 91 -8.70 -10.64 18.47
N THR A 92 -9.58 -9.88 19.14
CA THR A 92 -9.19 -9.06 20.29
C THR A 92 -8.86 -9.96 21.49
N ASN A 93 -7.79 -9.63 22.23
CA ASN A 93 -7.32 -10.34 23.41
C ASN A 93 -6.86 -11.80 23.16
N ASP A 94 -6.50 -12.10 21.93
CA ASP A 94 -5.85 -13.36 21.58
C ASP A 94 -4.33 -13.18 21.49
N PRO A 95 -3.54 -13.79 22.42
CA PRO A 95 -2.09 -13.67 22.41
C PRO A 95 -1.42 -14.40 21.23
N PHE A 96 -2.16 -15.25 20.53
CA PHE A 96 -1.67 -16.04 19.38
C PHE A 96 -1.96 -15.38 18.04
N HIS A 97 -2.51 -14.16 18.07
CA HIS A 97 -2.79 -13.37 16.86
C HIS A 97 -3.71 -14.07 15.85
N SER A 98 -4.74 -14.79 16.33
CA SER A 98 -5.80 -15.28 15.47
C SER A 98 -6.41 -14.13 14.68
N PHE A 99 -6.74 -14.37 13.43
CA PHE A 99 -7.18 -13.33 12.51
C PHE A 99 -8.44 -13.73 11.74
N ILE A 100 -9.06 -12.75 11.12
CA ILE A 100 -10.30 -12.90 10.36
C ILE A 100 -9.99 -12.66 8.89
N ILE A 101 -10.48 -13.55 8.02
CA ILE A 101 -10.35 -13.45 6.56
C ILE A 101 -11.68 -13.13 5.90
N ASN A 102 -11.64 -12.53 4.71
CA ASN A 102 -12.80 -12.14 3.90
C ASN A 102 -13.36 -13.28 3.05
N LYS A 103 -13.22 -14.52 3.49
CA LYS A 103 -13.77 -15.72 2.85
C LYS A 103 -14.56 -16.53 3.86
N GLY A 104 -15.69 -17.08 3.44
CA GLY A 104 -16.60 -17.83 4.30
C GLY A 104 -17.22 -19.03 3.60
N SER A 105 -18.32 -19.54 4.14
CA SER A 105 -19.02 -20.70 3.56
C SER A 105 -19.54 -20.45 2.15
N ASP A 106 -19.87 -19.21 1.80
CA ASP A 106 -20.32 -18.83 0.46
C ASP A 106 -19.19 -18.95 -0.58
N ASP A 107 -17.93 -18.93 -0.13
CA ASP A 107 -16.73 -19.14 -0.94
C ASP A 107 -16.22 -20.60 -0.89
N GLY A 108 -16.94 -21.49 -0.24
CA GLY A 108 -16.59 -22.91 -0.11
C GLY A 108 -15.59 -23.21 1.00
N ILE A 109 -15.42 -22.31 1.98
CA ILE A 109 -14.55 -22.54 3.14
C ILE A 109 -15.30 -23.39 4.17
N GLU A 110 -14.61 -24.42 4.67
CA GLU A 110 -15.12 -25.32 5.69
C GLU A 110 -14.35 -25.20 7.01
N LEU A 111 -14.94 -25.73 8.07
CA LEU A 111 -14.29 -25.78 9.37
C LEU A 111 -13.08 -26.74 9.30
N GLN A 112 -11.97 -26.37 9.89
CA GLN A 112 -10.69 -27.08 9.89
C GLN A 112 -9.92 -27.03 8.56
N ASP A 113 -10.34 -26.26 7.57
CA ASP A 113 -9.54 -26.01 6.37
C ASP A 113 -8.19 -25.36 6.74
N PRO A 114 -7.09 -25.84 6.16
CA PRO A 114 -5.78 -25.25 6.38
C PRO A 114 -5.65 -23.92 5.61
N VAL A 115 -5.06 -22.92 6.25
CA VAL A 115 -4.70 -21.64 5.64
C VAL A 115 -3.19 -21.63 5.39
N VAL A 116 -2.82 -21.45 4.12
CA VAL A 116 -1.43 -21.56 3.67
C VAL A 116 -0.96 -20.28 2.97
N THR A 117 0.36 -20.03 3.07
CA THR A 117 1.07 -19.02 2.29
C THR A 117 2.15 -19.69 1.43
N ALA A 118 2.92 -18.90 0.69
CA ALA A 118 4.07 -19.41 -0.05
C ALA A 118 5.16 -20.01 0.85
N GLU A 119 5.22 -19.58 2.11
CA GLU A 119 6.17 -20.07 3.10
C GLU A 119 5.71 -21.31 3.87
N GLY A 120 4.39 -21.62 3.82
CA GLY A 120 3.82 -22.80 4.49
C GLY A 120 2.47 -22.54 5.15
N ILE A 121 2.09 -23.44 6.07
CA ILE A 121 0.84 -23.36 6.82
C ILE A 121 0.92 -22.23 7.87
N VAL A 122 -0.12 -21.41 7.92
CA VAL A 122 -0.25 -20.30 8.88
C VAL A 122 -1.20 -20.66 10.02
N GLY A 123 -2.24 -21.41 9.72
CA GLY A 123 -3.26 -21.78 10.71
C GLY A 123 -4.34 -22.64 10.10
N ILE A 124 -5.41 -22.81 10.86
CA ILE A 124 -6.60 -23.59 10.49
C ILE A 124 -7.85 -22.74 10.76
N ILE A 125 -8.87 -22.93 9.93
CA ILE A 125 -10.17 -22.31 10.11
C ILE A 125 -10.83 -22.85 11.40
N SER A 126 -11.01 -21.97 12.39
CA SER A 126 -11.61 -22.30 13.69
C SER A 126 -13.09 -21.94 13.77
N ASN A 127 -13.55 -21.00 12.94
CA ASN A 127 -14.95 -20.62 12.84
C ASN A 127 -15.27 -20.13 11.44
N VAL A 128 -16.44 -20.48 10.92
CA VAL A 128 -16.91 -20.11 9.58
C VAL A 128 -18.23 -19.36 9.69
N SER A 129 -18.31 -18.19 9.08
CA SER A 129 -19.52 -17.42 8.79
C SER A 129 -19.77 -17.43 7.29
N ASN A 130 -20.89 -16.86 6.82
CA ASN A 130 -21.22 -16.85 5.40
C ASN A 130 -20.14 -16.15 4.53
N THR A 131 -19.65 -14.99 4.99
CA THR A 131 -18.77 -14.12 4.19
C THR A 131 -17.37 -13.91 4.78
N TYR A 132 -17.11 -14.44 5.96
CA TYR A 132 -15.81 -14.34 6.63
C TYR A 132 -15.56 -15.58 7.49
N SER A 133 -14.31 -15.84 7.79
CA SER A 133 -13.91 -16.93 8.67
C SER A 133 -12.83 -16.49 9.65
N THR A 134 -12.75 -17.16 10.80
CA THR A 134 -11.69 -16.94 11.79
C THR A 134 -10.64 -18.02 11.66
N VAL A 135 -9.39 -17.59 11.59
CA VAL A 135 -8.22 -18.46 11.51
C VAL A 135 -7.52 -18.50 12.86
N GLU A 136 -7.34 -19.68 13.40
CA GLU A 136 -6.48 -19.93 14.55
C GLU A 136 -5.07 -20.24 14.05
N THR A 137 -4.06 -19.51 14.55
CA THR A 137 -2.70 -19.65 14.06
C THR A 137 -2.02 -20.91 14.61
N ILE A 138 -1.03 -21.41 13.91
CA ILE A 138 -0.20 -22.58 14.36
C ILE A 138 0.54 -22.34 15.68
N CYS A 139 0.64 -21.08 16.12
CA CYS A 139 1.25 -20.73 17.42
C CYS A 139 0.30 -20.97 18.60
N SER A 140 -0.99 -21.22 18.34
CA SER A 140 -1.97 -21.46 19.40
C SER A 140 -1.81 -22.86 19.99
N PRO A 141 -1.73 -23.00 21.33
CA PRO A 141 -1.69 -24.31 22.00
C PRO A 141 -3.01 -25.08 21.91
N LYS A 142 -4.06 -24.46 21.41
CA LYS A 142 -5.34 -25.14 21.16
C LYS A 142 -5.33 -25.97 19.88
N LEU A 143 -4.33 -25.75 19.03
CA LEU A 143 -4.24 -26.36 17.73
C LEU A 143 -3.19 -27.49 17.76
N SER A 144 -3.58 -28.69 17.36
CA SER A 144 -2.71 -29.84 17.19
C SER A 144 -2.81 -30.33 15.76
N ILE A 145 -1.72 -30.26 15.00
CA ILE A 145 -1.67 -30.62 13.59
C ILE A 145 -0.79 -31.85 13.42
N GLY A 146 -1.33 -32.89 12.80
CA GLY A 146 -0.53 -34.04 12.39
C GLY A 146 0.43 -33.63 11.27
N ALA A 147 1.71 -33.92 11.44
CA ALA A 147 2.74 -33.64 10.44
C ALA A 147 3.54 -34.90 10.11
N MET A 148 3.97 -35.01 8.84
CA MET A 148 4.81 -36.10 8.37
C MET A 148 6.01 -35.52 7.61
N SER A 149 7.21 -36.08 7.90
CA SER A 149 8.43 -35.72 7.19
C SER A 149 8.40 -36.24 5.75
N ALA A 150 8.67 -35.38 4.78
CA ALA A 150 8.75 -35.79 3.37
C ALA A 150 9.94 -36.70 3.06
N THR A 151 11.00 -36.67 3.87
CA THR A 151 12.24 -37.40 3.63
C THR A 151 12.43 -38.67 4.51
N GLY A 152 11.72 -38.78 5.63
CA GLY A 152 11.96 -39.83 6.62
C GLY A 152 10.77 -40.72 6.94
N SER A 153 9.58 -40.45 6.44
CA SER A 153 8.33 -41.12 6.88
C SER A 153 8.05 -40.99 8.39
N ASP A 154 8.77 -40.10 9.08
CA ASP A 154 8.53 -39.84 10.49
C ASP A 154 7.24 -39.03 10.63
N THR A 155 6.39 -39.44 11.57
CA THR A 155 5.15 -38.74 11.89
C THR A 155 5.25 -38.07 13.25
N GLY A 156 4.68 -36.89 13.40
CA GLY A 156 4.65 -36.13 14.64
C GLY A 156 3.40 -35.26 14.76
N ILE A 157 3.25 -34.63 15.89
CA ILE A 157 2.21 -33.64 16.14
C ILE A 157 2.88 -32.28 16.31
N LEU A 158 2.41 -31.28 15.57
CA LEU A 158 2.80 -29.90 15.73
C LEU A 158 1.82 -29.24 16.70
N GLU A 159 2.32 -28.73 17.80
CA GLU A 159 1.55 -28.00 18.80
C GLU A 159 2.24 -26.65 19.05
N GLY A 160 1.43 -25.58 19.20
CA GLY A 160 1.93 -24.29 19.63
C GLY A 160 2.27 -24.33 21.12
N GLU A 161 3.42 -23.80 21.52
CA GLU A 161 3.82 -23.66 22.92
C GLU A 161 4.06 -22.20 23.28
N ILE A 162 3.48 -21.76 24.42
CA ILE A 162 3.85 -20.49 25.03
C ILE A 162 5.12 -20.74 25.86
N SER A 163 6.27 -20.49 25.30
CA SER A 163 7.47 -20.28 26.09
C SER A 163 7.41 -18.88 26.69
N LEU A 164 7.05 -18.75 27.95
CA LEU A 164 7.37 -17.57 28.73
C LEU A 164 8.90 -17.57 28.86
N ALA A 165 9.58 -16.87 27.95
CA ALA A 165 11.01 -16.63 28.06
C ALA A 165 11.29 -15.85 29.34
N ALA A 166 11.55 -16.62 30.42
CA ALA A 166 11.96 -16.11 31.74
C ALA A 166 13.41 -15.68 31.75
N ASP A 167 14.01 -15.39 30.60
CA ASP A 167 15.45 -15.06 30.50
C ASP A 167 15.69 -13.80 29.67
N TYR A 168 15.19 -12.66 30.19
CA TYR A 168 15.85 -11.37 29.96
C TYR A 168 16.26 -10.82 31.33
N GLN A 169 17.36 -11.35 31.89
CA GLN A 169 18.22 -10.69 32.88
C GLN A 169 19.42 -10.08 32.18
#